data_3087aa91df2087941112a6d37f34aa61
#
_entry.id   3087aa91df2087941112a6d37f34aa61
#
_cell.length_a   1.000
_cell.length_b   1.000
_cell.length_c   1.000
_cell.angle_alpha   90.00
_cell.angle_beta   90.00
_cell.angle_gamma   90.00
#
_symmetry.space_group_name_H-M   'P 1'
#
loop_
_entity.id
_entity.type
_entity.pdbx_description
1 polymer ?
#
loop_
_entity_poly.entity_id
_entity_poly.type
_entity_poly.pdbx_seq_one_letter_code
_entity_poly.pdbx_strand_id
1 'polypeptide(L)'
;AINLGADTHSMRVVGKRYLRIYQATLQDEVSSRANVSQARRYFCSLCGSALWVWDPRWPDLVHPHAGAIDSPLLAAPENVHIMLDSKAPWVDAEGSSTDPRFAKYPSMSLAQWHHHWHLDSPAKTPTDQDVDQ
;
A
#
# COMPACT_ATOMS: atom_id res chain seq x y z
N ALA A 1 0.08 9.55 -1.68
CA ALA A 1 -0.92 8.64 -1.09
C ALA A 1 -0.37 8.09 0.22
N ILE A 2 -1.25 7.80 1.16
CA ILE A 2 -0.91 7.08 2.39
C ILE A 2 -1.30 5.63 2.14
N ASN A 3 -0.31 4.75 2.16
CA ASN A 3 -0.48 3.31 1.98
C ASN A 3 -0.37 2.60 3.33
N LEU A 4 -1.29 1.69 3.57
CA LEU A 4 -1.26 0.79 4.72
C LEU A 4 -0.71 -0.57 4.29
N GLY A 5 -0.32 -1.40 5.24
CA GLY A 5 0.01 -2.80 4.99
C GLY A 5 -1.12 -3.71 5.48
N ALA A 6 -1.50 -4.71 4.68
CA ALA A 6 -2.48 -5.72 5.07
C ALA A 6 -2.15 -7.08 4.43
N ASP A 7 -2.61 -8.15 5.06
CA ASP A 7 -2.52 -9.51 4.53
C ASP A 7 -3.56 -9.70 3.40
N THR A 8 -3.09 -10.07 2.21
CA THR A 8 -3.93 -10.33 1.04
C THR A 8 -4.99 -11.40 1.32
N HIS A 9 -4.68 -12.42 2.11
CA HIS A 9 -5.60 -13.51 2.44
C HIS A 9 -6.76 -13.06 3.35
N SER A 10 -6.60 -11.96 4.06
CA SER A 10 -7.66 -11.38 4.89
C SER A 10 -8.64 -10.51 4.09
N MET A 11 -8.32 -10.19 2.83
CA MET A 11 -9.08 -9.26 2.03
C MET A 11 -10.26 -9.93 1.32
N ARG A 12 -11.46 -9.39 1.52
CA ARG A 12 -12.67 -9.78 0.77
C ARG A 12 -13.11 -8.65 -0.15
N VAL A 13 -13.26 -8.95 -1.43
CA VAL A 13 -13.65 -7.95 -2.45
C VAL A 13 -15.08 -8.20 -2.90
N VAL A 14 -15.96 -7.23 -2.70
CA VAL A 14 -17.33 -7.20 -3.21
C VAL A 14 -17.41 -6.24 -4.39
N GLY A 15 -18.25 -6.55 -5.38
CA GLY A 15 -18.41 -5.67 -6.56
C GLY A 15 -17.24 -5.74 -7.55
N LYS A 16 -16.59 -6.88 -7.69
CA LYS A 16 -15.44 -7.10 -8.61
C LYS A 16 -15.68 -6.60 -10.04
N ARG A 17 -16.93 -6.55 -10.53
CA ARG A 17 -17.30 -6.04 -11.86
C ARG A 17 -16.92 -4.58 -12.09
N TYR A 18 -16.83 -3.79 -11.01
CA TYR A 18 -16.46 -2.37 -11.04
C TYR A 18 -14.97 -2.14 -10.80
N LEU A 19 -14.22 -3.19 -10.51
CA LEU A 19 -12.79 -3.08 -10.26
C LEU A 19 -12.03 -3.00 -11.58
N ARG A 20 -11.05 -2.09 -11.63
CA ARG A 20 -10.11 -1.95 -12.74
C ARG A 20 -8.70 -1.94 -12.22
N ILE A 21 -7.78 -2.31 -13.09
CA ILE A 21 -6.35 -2.40 -12.80
C ILE A 21 -5.60 -1.46 -13.74
N TYR A 22 -4.68 -0.72 -13.17
CA TYR A 22 -3.69 0.06 -13.92
C TYR A 22 -2.27 -0.39 -13.54
N GLN A 23 -1.43 -0.56 -14.55
CA GLN A 23 0.00 -0.81 -14.40
C GLN A 23 0.77 0.34 -15.04
N ALA A 24 1.65 0.99 -14.27
CA ALA A 24 2.39 2.14 -14.75
C ALA A 24 3.44 1.72 -15.78
N THR A 25 3.61 2.54 -16.80
CA THR A 25 4.77 2.46 -17.70
C THR A 25 5.96 3.12 -17.00
N LEU A 26 7.03 2.37 -16.82
CA LEU A 26 8.28 2.85 -16.27
C LEU A 26 9.20 3.25 -17.42
N GLN A 27 9.74 4.46 -17.36
CA GLN A 27 10.83 4.85 -18.25
C GLN A 27 12.13 4.45 -17.58
N ASP A 28 12.88 3.58 -18.24
CA ASP A 28 14.23 3.28 -17.81
C ASP A 28 15.15 4.39 -18.37
N GLU A 29 15.83 5.10 -17.49
CA GLU A 29 16.76 6.17 -17.88
C GLU A 29 17.96 5.65 -18.70
N VAL A 30 18.24 4.36 -18.64
CA VAL A 30 19.39 3.71 -19.28
C VAL A 30 19.02 3.03 -20.59
N SER A 31 17.82 2.52 -20.72
CA SER A 31 17.31 1.90 -21.94
C SER A 31 16.05 2.62 -22.40
N SER A 32 15.99 3.00 -23.68
CA SER A 32 14.81 3.66 -24.28
C SER A 32 13.57 2.74 -24.34
N ARG A 33 13.56 1.64 -23.62
CA ARG A 33 12.45 0.68 -23.59
C ARG A 33 11.50 1.02 -22.47
N ALA A 34 10.26 1.29 -22.83
CA ALA A 34 9.17 1.36 -21.88
C ALA A 34 8.96 -0.01 -21.26
N ASN A 35 9.07 -0.10 -19.93
CA ASN A 35 8.79 -1.30 -19.16
C ASN A 35 7.49 -1.10 -18.36
N VAL A 36 6.63 -2.11 -18.33
CA VAL A 36 5.39 -2.05 -17.54
C VAL A 36 5.66 -2.55 -16.14
N SER A 37 5.30 -1.74 -15.14
CA SER A 37 5.40 -2.12 -13.74
C SER A 37 4.60 -3.40 -13.45
N GLN A 38 5.15 -4.30 -12.65
CA GLN A 38 4.41 -5.47 -12.16
C GLN A 38 3.38 -5.08 -11.09
N ALA A 39 3.57 -3.96 -10.42
CA ALA A 39 2.63 -3.47 -9.43
C ALA A 39 1.28 -3.12 -10.07
N ARG A 40 0.22 -3.64 -9.49
CA ARG A 40 -1.17 -3.46 -9.93
C ARG A 40 -1.88 -2.47 -9.03
N ARG A 41 -2.31 -1.35 -9.61
CA ARG A 41 -3.08 -0.33 -8.91
C ARG A 41 -4.56 -0.56 -9.18
N TYR A 42 -5.30 -0.86 -8.13
CA TYR A 42 -6.73 -1.15 -8.23
C TYR A 42 -7.56 0.10 -7.93
N PHE A 43 -8.56 0.34 -8.75
CA PHE A 43 -9.46 1.49 -8.61
C PHE A 43 -10.89 1.14 -9.00
N CYS A 44 -11.83 1.94 -8.51
CA CYS A 44 -13.25 1.80 -8.86
C CYS A 44 -13.54 2.47 -10.21
N SER A 45 -14.17 1.74 -11.14
CA SER A 45 -14.54 2.30 -12.44
C SER A 45 -15.77 3.21 -12.43
N LEU A 46 -16.54 3.21 -11.34
CA LEU A 46 -17.71 4.08 -11.20
C LEU A 46 -17.32 5.48 -10.72
N CYS A 47 -16.44 5.58 -9.73
CA CYS A 47 -16.08 6.86 -9.11
C CYS A 47 -14.58 7.23 -9.26
N GLY A 48 -13.75 6.34 -9.81
CA GLY A 48 -12.33 6.58 -10.00
C GLY A 48 -11.48 6.47 -8.72
N SER A 49 -12.08 6.16 -7.56
CA SER A 49 -11.34 6.06 -6.30
C SER A 49 -10.24 5.01 -6.40
N ALA A 50 -9.01 5.41 -6.08
CA ALA A 50 -7.89 4.48 -5.90
C ALA A 50 -8.10 3.69 -4.60
N LEU A 51 -8.03 2.36 -4.67
CA LEU A 51 -8.41 1.47 -3.59
C LEU A 51 -7.20 0.83 -2.90
N TRP A 52 -6.37 0.13 -3.67
CA TRP A 52 -5.14 -0.51 -3.17
C TRP A 52 -4.12 -0.76 -4.26
N VAL A 53 -2.89 -1.04 -3.84
CA VAL A 53 -1.83 -1.58 -4.71
C VAL A 53 -1.50 -3.00 -4.26
N TRP A 54 -1.25 -3.87 -5.23
CA TRP A 54 -0.74 -5.22 -5.01
C TRP A 54 0.38 -5.51 -6.01
N ASP A 55 1.39 -6.25 -5.59
CA ASP A 55 2.54 -6.59 -6.43
C ASP A 55 2.83 -8.09 -6.33
N PRO A 56 2.92 -8.82 -7.47
CA PRO A 56 3.17 -10.26 -7.45
C PRO A 56 4.51 -10.67 -6.85
N ARG A 57 5.44 -9.74 -6.67
CA ARG A 57 6.70 -9.97 -5.98
C ARG A 57 6.51 -10.18 -4.47
N TRP A 58 5.40 -9.69 -3.93
CA TRP A 58 4.99 -9.85 -2.51
C TRP A 58 3.52 -10.26 -2.45
N PRO A 59 3.20 -11.52 -2.82
CA PRO A 59 1.82 -11.95 -3.07
C PRO A 59 0.92 -11.88 -1.83
N ASP A 60 1.50 -12.04 -0.66
CA ASP A 60 0.77 -12.05 0.61
C ASP A 60 0.50 -10.65 1.17
N LEU A 61 1.07 -9.62 0.53
CA LEU A 61 0.96 -8.24 0.97
C LEU A 61 0.09 -7.41 0.02
N VAL A 62 -0.86 -6.68 0.57
CA VAL A 62 -1.65 -5.67 -0.14
C VAL A 62 -1.51 -4.31 0.56
N HIS A 63 -1.54 -3.24 -0.22
CA HIS A 63 -1.42 -1.87 0.28
C HIS A 63 -2.73 -1.09 0.05
N PRO A 64 -3.70 -1.17 0.95
CA PRO A 64 -4.88 -0.31 0.90
C PRO A 64 -4.49 1.17 1.03
N HIS A 65 -5.18 2.03 0.31
CA HIS A 65 -5.02 3.47 0.47
C HIS A 65 -5.87 3.97 1.65
N ALA A 66 -5.27 4.71 2.56
CA ALA A 66 -5.96 5.22 3.74
C ALA A 66 -7.22 6.03 3.39
N GLY A 67 -7.16 6.82 2.30
CA GLY A 67 -8.30 7.60 1.81
C GLY A 67 -9.46 6.79 1.19
N ALA A 68 -9.32 5.46 1.07
CA ALA A 68 -10.37 4.56 0.60
C ALA A 68 -11.00 3.73 1.73
N ILE A 69 -10.65 4.02 2.98
CA ILE A 69 -11.12 3.31 4.16
C ILE A 69 -12.09 4.20 4.93
N ASP A 70 -13.33 3.76 5.04
CA ASP A 70 -14.39 4.50 5.75
C ASP A 70 -14.36 4.30 7.27
N SER A 71 -13.77 3.18 7.72
CA SER A 71 -13.60 2.91 9.15
C SER A 71 -12.57 3.86 9.77
N PRO A 72 -12.76 4.30 11.02
CA PRO A 72 -11.75 5.10 11.70
C PRO A 72 -10.41 4.39 11.77
N LEU A 73 -9.35 5.06 11.33
CA LEU A 73 -7.98 4.58 11.44
C LEU A 73 -7.33 5.16 12.69
N LEU A 74 -6.55 4.34 13.36
CA LEU A 74 -5.72 4.80 14.47
C LEU A 74 -4.62 5.72 13.93
N ALA A 75 -4.26 6.72 14.71
CA ALA A 75 -3.09 7.53 14.40
C ALA A 75 -1.84 6.65 14.45
N ALA A 76 -1.00 6.75 13.41
CA ALA A 76 0.28 6.08 13.43
C ALA A 76 1.20 6.73 14.48
N PRO A 77 2.09 5.96 15.14
CA PRO A 77 3.05 6.50 16.08
C PRO A 77 4.06 7.45 15.42
N GLU A 78 4.34 7.24 14.14
CA GLU A 78 5.14 8.10 13.26
C GLU A 78 4.66 7.99 11.81
N ASN A 79 4.98 8.98 10.98
CA ASN A 79 4.80 8.92 9.55
C ASN A 79 6.15 8.71 8.87
N VAL A 80 6.23 7.73 7.99
CA VAL A 80 7.45 7.45 7.21
C VAL A 80 7.31 8.06 5.82
N HIS A 81 8.14 9.06 5.52
CA HIS A 81 8.16 9.70 4.21
C HIS A 81 9.14 8.99 3.29
N ILE A 82 8.65 8.48 2.17
CA ILE A 82 9.46 7.75 1.19
C ILE A 82 9.41 8.39 -0.19
N MET A 83 10.34 8.03 -1.07
CA MET A 83 10.41 8.49 -2.46
C MET A 83 10.53 10.02 -2.59
N LEU A 84 11.20 10.67 -1.67
CA LEU A 84 11.35 12.13 -1.65
C LEU A 84 12.15 12.68 -2.84
N ASP A 85 13.01 11.86 -3.47
CA ASP A 85 13.70 12.24 -4.72
C ASP A 85 12.73 12.52 -5.88
N SER A 86 11.55 11.88 -5.85
CA SER A 86 10.50 12.04 -6.84
C SER A 86 9.40 13.00 -6.40
N LYS A 87 9.61 13.71 -5.30
CA LYS A 87 8.65 14.67 -4.74
C LYS A 87 8.46 15.85 -5.70
N ALA A 88 7.21 16.22 -5.96
CA ALA A 88 6.93 17.44 -6.70
C ALA A 88 7.41 18.69 -5.91
N PRO A 89 7.93 19.73 -6.59
CA PRO A 89 8.52 20.89 -5.91
C PRO A 89 7.58 21.62 -4.94
N TRP A 90 6.30 21.57 -5.23
CA TRP A 90 5.25 22.22 -4.44
C TRP A 90 4.74 21.38 -3.26
N VAL A 91 5.17 20.13 -3.16
CA VAL A 91 4.81 19.28 -2.01
C VAL A 91 5.75 19.62 -0.86
N ASP A 92 5.16 20.13 0.21
CA ASP A 92 5.85 20.23 1.49
C ASP A 92 5.74 18.88 2.22
N ALA A 93 6.88 18.28 2.49
CA ALA A 93 6.98 17.04 3.24
C ALA A 93 7.30 17.31 4.72
N GLU A 94 7.04 18.53 5.18
CA GLU A 94 7.20 18.89 6.58
C GLU A 94 6.08 18.25 7.41
N GLY A 95 6.36 17.08 7.94
CA GLY A 95 5.63 16.48 9.05
C GLY A 95 6.33 16.83 10.37
N SER A 96 6.16 15.98 11.38
CA SER A 96 6.95 16.09 12.60
C SER A 96 8.45 16.08 12.24
N SER A 97 9.26 16.89 12.92
CA SER A 97 10.72 16.91 12.73
C SER A 97 11.37 15.56 13.02
N THR A 98 10.67 14.67 13.72
CA THR A 98 11.11 13.33 14.09
C THR A 98 10.71 12.26 13.09
N ASP A 99 9.81 12.55 12.13
CA ASP A 99 9.37 11.58 11.13
C ASP A 99 10.52 11.15 10.22
N PRO A 100 10.75 9.82 10.03
CA PRO A 100 11.79 9.33 9.14
C PRO A 100 11.57 9.74 7.68
N ARG A 101 12.65 10.15 7.00
CA ARG A 101 12.64 10.65 5.62
C ARG A 101 13.64 9.90 4.77
N PHE A 102 13.18 9.36 3.65
CA PHE A 102 14.00 8.58 2.73
C PHE A 102 13.87 9.11 1.31
N ALA A 103 15.01 9.29 0.66
CA ALA A 103 15.08 9.64 -0.75
C ALA A 103 14.33 8.64 -1.64
N LYS A 104 14.47 7.35 -1.33
CA LYS A 104 13.80 6.22 -2.01
C LYS A 104 13.01 5.38 -1.00
N TYR A 105 13.41 4.14 -0.76
CA TYR A 105 12.76 3.21 0.16
C TYR A 105 13.41 3.26 1.55
N PRO A 106 12.65 2.97 2.60
CA PRO A 106 13.21 2.84 3.94
C PRO A 106 14.05 1.56 4.04
N SER A 107 14.93 1.51 5.06
CA SER A 107 15.70 0.31 5.39
C SER A 107 14.85 -0.78 6.06
N MET A 108 13.72 -0.40 6.63
CA MET A 108 12.81 -1.26 7.38
C MET A 108 11.60 -1.60 6.51
N SER A 109 11.22 -2.88 6.46
CA SER A 109 9.96 -3.30 5.83
C SER A 109 8.76 -2.89 6.68
N LEU A 110 7.55 -2.85 6.07
CA LEU A 110 6.31 -2.59 6.82
C LEU A 110 6.10 -3.57 7.97
N ALA A 111 6.40 -4.85 7.77
CA ALA A 111 6.29 -5.85 8.83
C ALA A 111 7.24 -5.57 10.00
N GLN A 112 8.50 -5.22 9.69
CA GLN A 112 9.48 -4.84 10.71
C GLN A 112 9.05 -3.56 11.44
N TRP A 113 8.48 -2.60 10.74
CA TRP A 113 7.96 -1.38 11.32
C TRP A 113 6.79 -1.67 12.28
N HIS A 114 5.81 -2.49 11.89
CA HIS A 114 4.71 -2.90 12.78
C HIS A 114 5.24 -3.62 14.03
N HIS A 115 6.20 -4.54 13.85
CA HIS A 115 6.82 -5.23 14.97
C HIS A 115 7.56 -4.27 15.92
N HIS A 116 8.29 -3.31 15.37
CA HIS A 116 9.00 -2.29 16.16
C HIS A 116 8.04 -1.49 17.06
N TRP A 117 6.87 -1.18 16.56
CA TRP A 117 5.86 -0.40 17.29
C TRP A 117 4.84 -1.27 18.04
N HIS A 118 5.06 -2.59 18.12
CA HIS A 118 4.13 -3.54 18.76
C HIS A 118 2.70 -3.48 18.20
N LEU A 119 2.59 -3.26 16.89
CA LEU A 119 1.33 -3.16 16.13
C LEU A 119 1.03 -4.43 15.33
N ASP A 120 1.71 -5.52 15.61
CA ASP A 120 1.45 -6.80 14.96
C ASP A 120 0.01 -7.23 15.21
N SER A 121 -0.69 -7.58 14.13
CA SER A 121 -2.00 -8.20 14.28
C SER A 121 -1.86 -9.52 15.02
N PRO A 122 -2.72 -9.83 16.00
CA PRO A 122 -2.69 -11.14 16.65
C PRO A 122 -2.80 -12.23 15.59
N ALA A 123 -1.93 -13.24 15.69
CA ALA A 123 -1.99 -14.39 14.81
C ALA A 123 -3.42 -14.92 14.78
N LYS A 124 -4.01 -15.06 13.58
CA LYS A 124 -5.33 -15.67 13.45
C LYS A 124 -5.24 -17.09 14.00
N THR A 125 -5.94 -17.33 15.11
CA THR A 125 -6.25 -18.70 15.51
C THR A 125 -7.05 -19.30 14.34
N PRO A 126 -6.67 -20.47 13.78
CA PRO A 126 -7.49 -21.12 12.78
C PRO A 126 -8.86 -21.44 13.42
N THR A 127 -9.86 -20.65 13.10
CA THR A 127 -11.25 -21.06 13.36
C THR A 127 -11.64 -21.98 12.22
N ASP A 128 -11.73 -23.27 12.53
CA ASP A 128 -12.50 -24.24 11.74
C ASP A 128 -13.92 -23.72 11.58
N GLN A 129 -14.20 -23.06 10.48
CA GLN A 129 -15.56 -22.91 9.92
C GLN A 129 -15.48 -22.16 8.58
N ASP A 130 -15.01 -22.85 7.55
CA ASP A 130 -15.49 -22.65 6.20
C ASP A 130 -15.95 -24.01 5.68
N VAL A 131 -17.09 -24.45 6.23
CA VAL A 131 -17.90 -25.51 5.65
C VAL A 131 -19.11 -24.84 5.04
N ASP A 132 -19.18 -24.92 3.72
CA ASP A 132 -20.37 -24.80 2.84
C ASP A 132 -21.38 -23.65 3.06
N GLN A 133 -21.44 -22.75 2.09
CA GLN A 133 -22.57 -22.61 1.11
C GLN A 133 -22.24 -21.55 0.08
#